data_10f0fdcffb4324a0be6cf1254f3e9486
#
_entry.id   10f0fdcffb4324a0be6cf1254f3e9486
#
_cell.length_a   1.000
_cell.length_b   1.000
_cell.length_c   1.000
_cell.angle_alpha   90.00
_cell.angle_beta   90.00
_cell.angle_gamma   90.00
#
_symmetry.space_group_name_H-M   'P 1'
#
loop_
_entity.id
_entity.type
_entity.pdbx_description
1 polymer ?
#
loop_
_entity_poly.entity_id
_entity_poly.type
_entity_poly.pdbx_seq_one_letter_code
_entity_poly.pdbx_strand_id
1 'polypeptide(L)'
;MAGVYQRISADSLKQTVLQIFQRVGRELHADVLVIGYVYRYRERVGYDYSAEHPASVGFEIHMISVKNGSTLWRGIFDKTQKSLMEDVFQASSFFKGGAKWLTARQLAKLGIDEVFSTFTGFEQ
;
A
#
# COMPACT_ATOMS: atom_id res chain seq x y z
N MET A 1 -9.08 -30.53 12.73
CA MET A 1 -7.62 -30.57 12.79
C MET A 1 -6.93 -29.66 11.77
N ALA A 2 -7.38 -29.63 10.54
CA ALA A 2 -6.76 -28.77 9.52
C ALA A 2 -6.75 -27.29 9.90
N GLY A 3 -7.81 -26.78 10.55
CA GLY A 3 -7.90 -25.38 10.94
C GLY A 3 -6.90 -24.97 12.02
N VAL A 4 -6.57 -25.87 12.94
CA VAL A 4 -5.60 -25.60 14.00
C VAL A 4 -4.19 -25.53 13.44
N TYR A 5 -3.85 -26.43 12.54
CA TYR A 5 -2.55 -26.42 11.87
C TYR A 5 -2.36 -25.17 11.03
N GLN A 6 -3.40 -24.72 10.32
CA GLN A 6 -3.32 -23.51 9.53
C GLN A 6 -3.10 -22.26 10.39
N ARG A 7 -3.73 -22.18 11.55
CA ARG A 7 -3.54 -21.03 12.46
C ARG A 7 -2.12 -20.99 13.02
N ILE A 8 -1.61 -22.13 13.48
CA ILE A 8 -0.25 -22.22 14.00
C ILE A 8 0.76 -21.87 12.91
N SER A 9 0.55 -22.39 11.70
CA SER A 9 1.42 -22.10 10.57
C SER A 9 1.41 -20.62 10.18
N ALA A 10 0.23 -19.97 10.20
CA ALA A 10 0.10 -18.55 9.87
C ALA A 10 0.81 -17.68 10.89
N ASP A 11 0.64 -17.94 12.18
CA ASP A 11 1.32 -17.18 13.25
C ASP A 11 2.82 -17.40 13.22
N SER A 12 3.26 -18.64 12.98
CA SER A 12 4.68 -18.96 12.84
C SER A 12 5.30 -18.24 11.63
N LEU A 13 4.57 -18.17 10.52
CA LEU A 13 5.01 -17.46 9.33
C LEU A 13 5.16 -15.97 9.58
N LYS A 14 4.20 -15.35 10.28
CA LYS A 14 4.29 -13.93 10.63
C LYS A 14 5.49 -13.63 11.50
N GLN A 15 5.74 -14.45 12.51
CA GLN A 15 6.91 -14.28 13.37
C GLN A 15 8.21 -14.48 12.61
N THR A 16 8.27 -15.49 11.74
CA THR A 16 9.43 -15.75 10.91
C THR A 16 9.72 -14.60 9.97
N VAL A 17 8.68 -14.05 9.34
CA VAL A 17 8.79 -12.90 8.42
C VAL A 17 9.30 -11.67 9.18
N LEU A 18 8.77 -11.38 10.37
CA LEU A 18 9.25 -10.28 11.20
C LEU A 18 10.72 -10.45 11.59
N GLN A 19 11.12 -11.67 11.95
CA GLN A 19 12.52 -11.96 12.26
C GLN A 19 13.44 -11.72 11.07
N ILE A 20 12.99 -12.11 9.88
CA ILE A 20 13.74 -11.87 8.65
C ILE A 20 13.91 -10.37 8.40
N PHE A 21 12.82 -9.60 8.55
CA PHE A 21 12.87 -8.15 8.37
C PHE A 21 13.78 -7.48 9.39
N GLN A 22 13.74 -7.90 10.64
CA GLN A 22 14.63 -7.38 11.67
C GLN A 22 16.09 -7.70 11.35
N ARG A 23 16.36 -8.91 10.86
CA ARG A 23 17.71 -9.30 10.45
C ARG A 23 18.23 -8.43 9.31
N VAL A 24 17.41 -8.24 8.27
CA VAL A 24 17.76 -7.39 7.15
C VAL A 24 18.04 -5.96 7.62
N GLY A 25 17.19 -5.43 8.48
CA GLY A 25 17.38 -4.10 9.04
C GLY A 25 18.68 -3.97 9.82
N ARG A 26 19.02 -4.97 10.63
CA ARG A 26 20.28 -4.98 11.38
C ARG A 26 21.49 -5.05 10.46
N GLU A 27 21.43 -5.87 9.43
CA GLU A 27 22.52 -5.99 8.45
C GLU A 27 22.73 -4.67 7.70
N LEU A 28 21.68 -3.92 7.47
CA LEU A 28 21.75 -2.61 6.82
C LEU A 28 22.05 -1.47 7.80
N HIS A 29 22.19 -1.76 9.09
CA HIS A 29 22.35 -0.77 10.16
C HIS A 29 21.22 0.26 10.15
N ALA A 30 20.00 -0.18 9.86
CA ALA A 30 18.81 0.65 9.84
C ALA A 30 18.08 0.60 11.19
N ASP A 31 17.51 1.71 11.59
CA ASP A 31 16.65 1.78 12.77
C ASP A 31 15.20 1.47 12.43
N VAL A 32 14.80 1.79 11.20
CA VAL A 32 13.45 1.61 10.68
C VAL A 32 13.52 0.93 9.33
N LEU A 33 12.63 -0.03 9.12
CA LEU A 33 12.48 -0.69 7.83
C LEU A 33 11.12 -0.35 7.24
N VAL A 34 11.11 0.05 5.98
CA VAL A 34 9.88 0.33 5.24
C VAL A 34 9.59 -0.86 4.33
N ILE A 35 8.43 -1.45 4.49
CA ILE A 35 8.02 -2.65 3.77
C ILE A 35 6.72 -2.36 3.04
N GLY A 36 6.71 -2.64 1.74
CA GLY A 36 5.52 -2.50 0.92
C GLY A 36 4.99 -3.85 0.45
N TYR A 37 3.67 -3.97 0.44
CA TYR A 37 2.97 -5.11 -0.13
C TYR A 37 2.04 -4.61 -1.21
N VAL A 38 2.20 -5.09 -2.45
CA VAL A 38 1.27 -4.81 -3.54
C VAL A 38 0.42 -6.05 -3.74
N TYR A 39 -0.86 -5.95 -3.42
CA TYR A 39 -1.77 -7.10 -3.58
C TYR A 39 -2.70 -6.96 -4.77
N ARG A 40 -2.74 -5.79 -5.42
CA ARG A 40 -3.49 -5.63 -6.68
C ARG A 40 -2.87 -4.51 -7.51
N TYR A 41 -2.63 -4.82 -8.76
CA TYR A 41 -2.12 -3.87 -9.72
C TYR A 41 -2.72 -4.21 -11.08
N ARG A 42 -3.87 -3.61 -11.37
CA ARG A 42 -4.60 -3.85 -12.62
C ARG A 42 -4.51 -2.62 -13.49
N GLU A 43 -4.05 -2.81 -14.70
CA GLU A 43 -4.00 -1.73 -15.67
C GLU A 43 -5.41 -1.44 -16.21
N ARG A 44 -5.66 -0.19 -16.55
CA ARG A 44 -6.87 0.16 -17.29
C ARG A 44 -6.88 -0.54 -18.63
N VAL A 45 -8.08 -0.82 -19.14
CA VAL A 45 -8.27 -1.31 -20.50
C VAL A 45 -8.96 -0.21 -21.29
N GLY A 46 -8.25 0.35 -22.30
CA GLY A 46 -8.76 1.46 -23.09
C GLY A 46 -7.80 2.65 -23.09
N TYR A 47 -8.37 3.82 -23.28
CA TYR A 47 -7.62 5.08 -23.48
C TYR A 47 -7.95 6.09 -22.38
N ASP A 48 -7.24 7.22 -22.40
CA ASP A 48 -7.40 8.27 -21.38
C ASP A 48 -8.84 8.73 -21.19
N TYR A 49 -9.61 8.80 -22.28
CA TYR A 49 -10.98 9.32 -22.25
C TYR A 49 -12.03 8.27 -22.54
N SER A 50 -11.64 7.02 -22.77
CA SER A 50 -12.55 5.92 -23.09
C SER A 50 -11.96 4.63 -22.57
N ALA A 51 -12.22 4.31 -21.32
CA ALA A 51 -11.74 3.08 -20.71
C ALA A 51 -12.90 2.10 -20.49
N GLU A 52 -12.72 0.84 -20.96
CA GLU A 52 -13.66 -0.23 -20.68
C GLU A 52 -13.58 -0.68 -19.23
N HIS A 53 -12.36 -0.76 -18.70
CA HIS A 53 -12.09 -1.09 -17.30
C HIS A 53 -11.11 -0.09 -16.73
N PRO A 54 -11.42 0.47 -15.56
CA PRO A 54 -10.50 1.41 -14.91
C PRO A 54 -9.31 0.71 -14.28
N ALA A 55 -8.23 1.45 -14.07
CA ALA A 55 -7.10 0.97 -13.31
C ALA A 55 -7.50 0.73 -11.85
N SER A 56 -6.88 -0.26 -11.23
CA SER A 56 -7.15 -0.62 -9.83
C SER A 56 -5.85 -0.99 -9.16
N VAL A 57 -5.54 -0.35 -8.04
CA VAL A 57 -4.29 -0.56 -7.31
C VAL A 57 -4.59 -0.70 -5.83
N GLY A 58 -4.00 -1.71 -5.21
CA GLY A 58 -4.08 -1.92 -3.77
C GLY A 58 -2.71 -2.24 -3.21
N PHE A 59 -2.27 -1.50 -2.19
CA PHE A 59 -1.01 -1.75 -1.52
C PHE A 59 -1.07 -1.28 -0.07
N GLU A 60 -0.16 -1.83 0.73
CA GLU A 60 0.07 -1.42 2.11
C GLU A 60 1.55 -1.08 2.28
N ILE A 61 1.81 -0.08 3.12
CA ILE A 61 3.16 0.28 3.52
C ILE A 61 3.26 0.20 5.04
N HIS A 62 4.27 -0.49 5.53
CA HIS A 62 4.52 -0.64 6.96
C HIS A 62 5.90 -0.08 7.29
N MET A 63 5.98 0.71 8.35
CA MET A 63 7.24 1.12 8.94
C MET A 63 7.42 0.38 10.25
N ILE A 64 8.50 -0.38 10.34
CA ILE A 64 8.75 -1.29 11.45
C ILE A 64 10.02 -0.90 12.16
N SER A 65 9.98 -0.89 13.50
CA SER A 65 11.18 -0.73 14.31
C SER A 65 12.05 -1.99 14.19
N VAL A 66 13.29 -1.81 13.77
CA VAL A 66 14.24 -2.92 13.66
C VAL A 66 14.56 -3.51 15.03
N LYS A 67 14.63 -2.67 16.05
CA LYS A 67 15.01 -3.07 17.40
C LYS A 67 14.03 -4.06 18.02
N ASN A 68 12.73 -3.76 17.95
CA ASN A 68 11.73 -4.57 18.65
C ASN A 68 10.64 -5.15 17.74
N GLY A 69 10.69 -4.87 16.43
CA GLY A 69 9.72 -5.39 15.47
C GLY A 69 8.34 -4.75 15.53
N SER A 70 8.16 -3.68 16.32
CA SER A 70 6.86 -3.02 16.42
C SER A 70 6.56 -2.18 15.19
N THR A 71 5.27 -2.10 14.86
CA THR A 71 4.80 -1.24 13.77
C THR A 71 4.77 0.20 14.25
N LEU A 72 5.55 1.06 13.58
CA LEU A 72 5.62 2.49 13.89
C LEU A 72 4.58 3.29 13.12
N TRP A 73 4.26 2.84 11.89
CA TRP A 73 3.28 3.49 11.03
C TRP A 73 2.82 2.50 9.97
N ARG A 74 1.58 2.65 9.55
CA ARG A 74 0.98 1.82 8.51
C ARG A 74 0.12 2.69 7.63
N GLY A 75 0.28 2.54 6.31
CA GLY A 75 -0.55 3.20 5.33
C GLY A 75 -1.18 2.18 4.39
N ILE A 76 -2.42 2.41 4.02
CA ILE A 76 -3.15 1.53 3.11
C ILE A 76 -3.76 2.37 2.00
N PHE A 77 -3.58 1.91 0.76
CA PHE A 77 -4.27 2.44 -0.40
C PHE A 77 -4.92 1.30 -1.16
N ASP A 78 -6.21 1.40 -1.39
CA ASP A 78 -6.97 0.37 -2.10
C ASP A 78 -8.09 1.06 -2.86
N LYS A 79 -7.82 1.38 -4.12
CA LYS A 79 -8.74 2.17 -4.93
C LYS A 79 -8.82 1.65 -6.37
N THR A 80 -10.03 1.69 -6.88
CA THR A 80 -10.32 1.63 -8.31
C THR A 80 -10.71 3.03 -8.73
N GLN A 81 -10.24 3.49 -9.88
CA GLN A 81 -10.47 4.88 -10.30
C GLN A 81 -11.94 5.26 -10.35
N LYS A 82 -12.81 4.33 -10.71
CA LYS A 82 -14.25 4.57 -10.73
C LYS A 82 -14.77 5.04 -9.36
N SER A 83 -14.29 4.41 -8.29
CA SER A 83 -14.66 4.79 -6.92
C SER A 83 -14.17 6.19 -6.57
N LEU A 84 -12.97 6.56 -7.06
CA LEU A 84 -12.43 7.90 -6.85
C LEU A 84 -13.24 8.97 -7.58
N MET A 85 -13.74 8.64 -8.79
CA MET A 85 -14.56 9.57 -9.56
C MET A 85 -15.97 9.73 -8.97
N GLU A 86 -16.47 8.74 -8.29
CA GLU A 86 -17.76 8.81 -7.59
C GLU A 86 -17.68 9.69 -6.33
N ASP A 87 -16.51 9.76 -5.70
CA ASP A 87 -16.29 10.61 -4.54
C ASP A 87 -15.70 11.95 -4.98
N VAL A 88 -16.58 12.88 -5.36
CA VAL A 88 -16.21 14.18 -5.93
C VAL A 88 -15.36 15.01 -4.97
N PHE A 89 -15.55 14.87 -3.66
CA PHE A 89 -14.81 15.68 -2.68
C PHE A 89 -13.36 15.22 -2.55
N GLN A 90 -13.11 13.92 -2.60
CA GLN A 90 -11.76 13.38 -2.53
C GLN A 90 -11.07 13.39 -3.88
N ALA A 91 -11.84 13.32 -4.96
CA ALA A 91 -11.31 13.30 -6.32
C ALA A 91 -11.05 14.69 -6.90
N SER A 92 -11.26 15.75 -6.13
CA SER A 92 -11.09 17.12 -6.62
C SER A 92 -9.69 17.39 -7.19
N SER A 93 -8.67 16.79 -6.60
CA SER A 93 -7.30 16.90 -7.11
C SER A 93 -7.09 16.21 -8.46
N PHE A 94 -7.89 15.17 -8.76
CA PHE A 94 -7.90 14.50 -10.06
C PHE A 94 -8.41 15.40 -11.17
N PHE A 95 -9.44 16.18 -10.87
CA PHE A 95 -10.10 16.99 -11.87
C PHE A 95 -9.30 18.23 -12.27
N LYS A 96 -8.26 18.58 -11.52
CA LYS A 96 -7.36 19.67 -11.88
C LYS A 96 -6.60 19.40 -13.18
N GLY A 97 -6.39 18.12 -13.53
CA GLY A 97 -5.75 17.73 -14.77
C GLY A 97 -6.71 17.33 -15.89
N GLY A 98 -8.04 17.52 -15.69
CA GLY A 98 -9.07 17.00 -16.58
C GLY A 98 -9.49 15.58 -16.19
N ALA A 99 -10.76 15.24 -16.37
CA ALA A 99 -11.34 13.95 -15.98
C ALA A 99 -10.90 12.86 -16.97
N LYS A 100 -9.74 12.31 -16.81
CA LYS A 100 -9.22 11.24 -17.67
C LYS A 100 -8.97 9.96 -16.88
N TRP A 101 -9.03 8.84 -17.59
CA TRP A 101 -8.75 7.54 -17.00
C TRP A 101 -7.24 7.37 -16.83
N LEU A 102 -6.84 7.15 -15.58
CA LEU A 102 -5.43 7.00 -15.23
C LEU A 102 -4.92 5.59 -15.59
N THR A 103 -3.62 5.51 -15.89
CA THR A 103 -2.93 4.22 -15.92
C THR A 103 -2.76 3.70 -14.50
N ALA A 104 -2.48 2.40 -14.36
CA ALA A 104 -2.20 1.84 -13.03
C ALA A 104 -1.01 2.53 -12.37
N ARG A 105 0.02 2.89 -13.15
CA ARG A 105 1.20 3.61 -12.64
C ARG A 105 0.83 4.98 -12.09
N GLN A 106 0.00 5.74 -12.81
CA GLN A 106 -0.46 7.05 -12.36
C GLN A 106 -1.30 6.93 -11.10
N LEU A 107 -2.18 5.93 -11.03
CA LEU A 107 -3.00 5.66 -9.85
C LEU A 107 -2.13 5.26 -8.66
N ALA A 108 -1.13 4.41 -8.87
CA ALA A 108 -0.20 4.00 -7.82
C ALA A 108 0.60 5.20 -7.27
N LYS A 109 1.08 6.07 -8.16
CA LYS A 109 1.81 7.28 -7.76
C LYS A 109 0.93 8.18 -6.88
N LEU A 110 -0.30 8.37 -7.29
CA LEU A 110 -1.26 9.15 -6.52
C LEU A 110 -1.53 8.51 -5.16
N GLY A 111 -1.64 7.18 -5.12
CA GLY A 111 -1.82 6.45 -3.88
C GLY A 111 -0.64 6.60 -2.93
N ILE A 112 0.58 6.57 -3.44
CA ILE A 112 1.77 6.80 -2.64
C ILE A 112 1.77 8.21 -2.05
N ASP A 113 1.46 9.22 -2.84
CA ASP A 113 1.39 10.60 -2.38
C ASP A 113 0.30 10.77 -1.30
N GLU A 114 -0.86 10.17 -1.52
CA GLU A 114 -1.97 10.21 -0.56
C GLU A 114 -1.61 9.52 0.76
N VAL A 115 -1.04 8.32 0.68
CA VAL A 115 -0.68 7.55 1.87
C VAL A 115 0.39 8.26 2.69
N PHE A 116 1.45 8.75 2.03
CA PHE A 116 2.52 9.45 2.73
C PHE A 116 2.11 10.82 3.25
N SER A 117 1.06 11.42 2.70
CA SER A 117 0.53 12.68 3.23
C SER A 117 -0.04 12.51 4.65
N THR A 118 -0.40 11.30 5.03
CA THR A 118 -0.89 11.00 6.38
C THR A 118 0.23 10.73 7.37
N PHE A 119 1.47 10.59 6.90
CA PHE A 119 2.61 10.33 7.76
C PHE A 119 3.10 11.64 8.39
N THR A 120 2.97 11.73 9.69
CA THR A 120 3.33 12.94 10.44
C THR A 120 4.66 12.81 11.19
N GLY A 121 5.42 11.78 10.90
CA GLY A 121 6.65 11.46 11.59
C GLY A 121 6.43 10.44 12.69
N PHE A 122 7.52 10.03 13.32
CA PHE A 122 7.45 9.09 14.43
C PHE A 122 7.17 9.83 15.72
N GLU A 123 6.18 9.35 16.47
CA GLU A 123 5.95 9.86 17.81
C GLU A 123 7.07 9.37 18.75
N GLN A 124 7.65 10.29 19.47
CA GLN A 124 8.67 9.96 20.45
C GLN A 124 8.08 9.80 21.85
#